data_3c2229d138b2eb3bf677a5c71ccf35bf
#
_entry.id   3c2229d138b2eb3bf677a5c71ccf35bf
#
_cell.length_a   1.000
_cell.length_b   1.000
_cell.length_c   1.000
_cell.angle_alpha   90.00
_cell.angle_beta   90.00
_cell.angle_gamma   90.00
#
_symmetry.space_group_name_H-M   'P 1'
#
loop_
_entity.id
_entity.type
_entity.pdbx_description
1 polymer ?
#
loop_
_entity_poly.entity_id
_entity_poly.type
_entity_poly.pdbx_seq_one_letter_code
_entity_poly.pdbx_strand_id
1 'polypeptide(L)'
;FRQLMTAFSYPGRVVPLADGAESALLLVLTTLVDSACALADPLHALSSDDLRRLGVRSASVEAAEFVLADGNRLLEATPRLGSLENPEQGATVVMRVSRFGEGPHLRLTGPGIQHEQVLQVSGIDPGWWNAHFPLGVDLILVSGHEVAVLPRTTHINLKGAH
;
A
#
# COMPACT_ATOMS: atom_id res chain seq x y z
N PHE A 1 2.39 -2.48 15.61
CA PHE A 1 3.71 -2.08 15.11
C PHE A 1 4.56 -3.28 14.69
N ARG A 2 4.67 -4.29 15.56
CA ARG A 2 5.50 -5.48 15.28
C ARG A 2 5.02 -6.24 14.03
N GLN A 3 3.72 -6.43 13.88
CA GLN A 3 3.14 -7.12 12.72
C GLN A 3 3.42 -6.32 11.43
N LEU A 4 3.32 -5.01 11.49
CA LEU A 4 3.59 -4.17 10.34
C LEU A 4 5.08 -4.22 9.95
N MET A 5 5.97 -4.23 10.94
CA MET A 5 7.41 -4.44 10.71
C MET A 5 7.67 -5.78 10.01
N THR A 6 6.95 -6.84 10.42
CA THR A 6 7.04 -8.15 9.77
C THR A 6 6.61 -8.06 8.30
N ALA A 7 5.51 -7.37 8.03
CA ALA A 7 5.02 -7.19 6.66
C ALA A 7 6.03 -6.46 5.77
N PHE A 8 6.70 -5.43 6.29
CA PHE A 8 7.76 -4.73 5.55
C PHE A 8 8.99 -5.60 5.33
N SER A 9 9.33 -6.45 6.29
CA SER A 9 10.51 -7.31 6.21
C SER A 9 10.34 -8.48 5.25
N TYR A 10 9.11 -8.91 5.02
CA TYR A 10 8.78 -10.05 4.15
C TYR A 10 7.78 -9.62 3.07
N PRO A 11 8.26 -8.98 1.99
CA PRO A 11 7.37 -8.48 0.93
C PRO A 11 6.41 -9.54 0.40
N GLY A 12 5.15 -9.17 0.26
CA GLY A 12 4.12 -10.07 -0.24
C GLY A 12 3.55 -11.06 0.76
N ARG A 13 4.09 -11.12 1.97
CA ARG A 13 3.52 -11.96 3.03
C ARG A 13 2.28 -11.28 3.61
N VAL A 14 1.18 -12.01 3.67
CA VAL A 14 -0.04 -11.53 4.34
C VAL A 14 0.13 -11.69 5.85
N VAL A 15 -0.01 -10.58 6.55
CA VAL A 15 0.19 -10.54 8.01
C VAL A 15 -1.08 -10.01 8.67
N PRO A 16 -1.62 -10.71 9.66
CA PRO A 16 -2.75 -10.19 10.43
C PRO A 16 -2.28 -9.06 11.35
N LEU A 17 -3.02 -7.97 11.39
CA LEU A 17 -2.81 -6.91 12.38
C LEU A 17 -3.60 -7.24 13.65
N ALA A 18 -3.28 -6.53 14.74
CA ALA A 18 -3.86 -6.82 16.04
C ALA A 18 -5.39 -6.82 16.02
N ASP A 19 -5.97 -7.73 16.78
CA ASP A 19 -7.41 -7.81 16.97
C ASP A 19 -7.94 -6.54 17.64
N GLY A 20 -8.91 -5.91 17.00
CA GLY A 20 -9.50 -4.71 17.51
C GLY A 20 -10.69 -4.29 16.66
N ALA A 21 -11.39 -3.26 17.12
CA ALA A 21 -12.50 -2.69 16.38
C ALA A 21 -12.03 -1.88 15.14
N GLU A 22 -10.77 -1.49 15.11
CA GLU A 22 -10.22 -0.68 14.02
C GLU A 22 -9.77 -1.56 12.86
N SER A 23 -10.02 -1.07 11.65
CA SER A 23 -9.56 -1.74 10.43
C SER A 23 -8.04 -1.65 10.27
N ALA A 24 -7.49 -2.53 9.42
CA ALA A 24 -6.07 -2.49 9.07
C ALA A 24 -5.68 -1.13 8.49
N LEU A 25 -6.55 -0.50 7.72
CA LEU A 25 -6.30 0.81 7.15
C LEU A 25 -5.97 1.85 8.23
N LEU A 26 -6.81 1.97 9.24
CA LEU A 26 -6.59 2.92 10.34
C LEU A 26 -5.38 2.55 11.19
N LEU A 27 -5.16 1.26 11.43
CA LEU A 27 -3.99 0.80 12.19
C LEU A 27 -2.69 1.14 11.47
N VAL A 28 -2.63 0.94 10.15
CA VAL A 28 -1.47 1.31 9.34
C VAL A 28 -1.22 2.81 9.42
N LEU A 29 -2.25 3.61 9.20
CA LEU A 29 -2.11 5.07 9.21
C LEU A 29 -1.72 5.57 10.60
N THR A 30 -2.33 5.09 11.65
CA THR A 30 -1.99 5.47 13.03
C THR A 30 -0.55 5.15 13.36
N THR A 31 -0.01 4.06 12.79
CA THR A 31 1.36 3.63 13.04
C THR A 31 2.39 4.45 12.26
N LEU A 32 2.09 4.81 11.01
CA LEU A 32 3.07 5.38 10.09
C LEU A 32 2.97 6.90 9.93
N VAL A 33 1.80 7.49 10.17
CA VAL A 33 1.51 8.88 9.82
C VAL A 33 1.45 9.73 11.08
N ASP A 34 2.03 10.91 11.00
CA ASP A 34 1.99 11.90 12.09
C ASP A 34 1.70 13.31 11.55
N SER A 35 1.77 14.31 12.41
CA SER A 35 1.48 15.69 12.05
C SER A 35 2.47 16.32 11.07
N ALA A 36 3.64 15.71 10.87
CA ALA A 36 4.62 16.15 9.89
C ALA A 36 4.32 15.63 8.48
N CYS A 37 3.44 14.63 8.37
CA CYS A 37 3.11 14.00 7.11
C CYS A 37 1.96 14.70 6.39
N ALA A 38 1.94 14.58 5.05
CA ALA A 38 0.85 15.01 4.20
C ALA A 38 0.15 13.77 3.62
N LEU A 39 -1.18 13.78 3.68
CA LEU A 39 -2.02 12.66 3.26
C LEU A 39 -3.00 13.11 2.16
N ALA A 40 -3.08 12.34 1.09
CA ALA A 40 -4.11 12.47 0.08
C ALA A 40 -5.17 11.38 0.28
N ASP A 41 -6.42 11.77 0.36
CA ASP A 41 -7.56 10.86 0.48
C ASP A 41 -8.58 11.20 -0.61
N PRO A 42 -8.27 10.90 -1.89
CA PRO A 42 -9.12 11.29 -3.01
C PRO A 42 -10.48 10.60 -3.01
N LEU A 43 -10.61 9.50 -2.29
CA LEU A 43 -11.86 8.73 -2.22
C LEU A 43 -12.69 9.06 -1.00
N HIS A 44 -12.24 9.99 -0.17
CA HIS A 44 -12.88 10.34 1.10
C HIS A 44 -13.16 9.11 1.98
N ALA A 45 -12.15 8.23 2.07
CA ALA A 45 -12.24 6.99 2.84
C ALA A 45 -12.20 7.22 4.35
N LEU A 46 -11.66 8.36 4.78
CA LEU A 46 -11.54 8.70 6.20
C LEU A 46 -12.60 9.74 6.59
N SER A 47 -13.14 9.59 7.79
CA SER A 47 -14.04 10.60 8.38
C SER A 47 -13.26 11.82 8.84
N SER A 48 -13.97 12.93 9.10
CA SER A 48 -13.38 14.14 9.68
C SER A 48 -12.74 13.85 11.03
N ASP A 49 -13.34 12.96 11.83
CA ASP A 49 -12.82 12.58 13.13
C ASP A 49 -11.52 11.78 13.00
N ASP A 50 -11.45 10.85 12.04
CA ASP A 50 -10.23 10.09 11.78
C ASP A 50 -9.09 11.03 11.35
N LEU A 51 -9.36 11.98 10.46
CA LEU A 51 -8.35 12.95 10.02
C LEU A 51 -7.84 13.81 11.18
N ARG A 52 -8.74 14.22 12.07
CA ARG A 52 -8.33 14.96 13.27
C ARG A 52 -7.47 14.14 14.21
N ARG A 53 -7.83 12.88 14.42
CA ARG A 53 -7.07 11.97 15.28
C ARG A 53 -5.67 11.71 14.75
N LEU A 54 -5.52 11.61 13.43
CA LEU A 54 -4.22 11.41 12.79
C LEU A 54 -3.38 12.68 12.84
N GLY A 55 -3.99 13.86 12.84
CA GLY A 55 -3.29 15.13 12.87
C GLY A 55 -2.55 15.46 11.59
N VAL A 56 -2.82 14.77 10.50
CA VAL A 56 -2.11 14.93 9.23
C VAL A 56 -2.57 16.17 8.47
N ARG A 57 -1.69 16.64 7.59
CA ARG A 57 -2.06 17.70 6.62
C ARG A 57 -2.68 17.07 5.39
N SER A 58 -3.72 17.67 4.87
CA SER A 58 -4.31 17.25 3.60
C SER A 58 -3.46 17.77 2.44
N ALA A 59 -3.29 16.93 1.42
CA ALA A 59 -2.53 17.30 0.23
C ALA A 59 -3.12 16.63 -1.02
N SER A 60 -2.72 17.11 -2.19
CA SER A 60 -3.04 16.44 -3.45
C SER A 60 -2.26 15.13 -3.58
N VAL A 61 -2.71 14.27 -4.49
CA VAL A 61 -2.02 13.00 -4.76
C VAL A 61 -0.57 13.21 -5.15
N GLU A 62 -0.30 14.24 -5.96
CA GLU A 62 1.08 14.52 -6.45
C GLU A 62 2.00 15.05 -5.36
N ALA A 63 1.46 15.64 -4.31
CA ALA A 63 2.25 16.29 -3.26
C ALA A 63 2.35 15.46 -1.99
N ALA A 64 1.45 14.51 -1.78
CA ALA A 64 1.35 13.78 -0.53
C ALA A 64 2.45 12.74 -0.35
N GLU A 65 2.87 12.53 0.89
CA GLU A 65 3.78 11.44 1.27
C GLU A 65 3.02 10.12 1.38
N PHE A 66 1.75 10.17 1.79
CA PHE A 66 0.86 9.02 1.89
C PHE A 66 -0.38 9.26 1.04
N VAL A 67 -0.76 8.26 0.25
CA VAL A 67 -1.93 8.33 -0.62
C VAL A 67 -2.83 7.14 -0.33
N LEU A 68 -4.10 7.39 -0.04
CA LEU A 68 -5.10 6.34 0.08
C LEU A 68 -5.67 6.00 -1.28
N ALA A 69 -5.83 4.72 -1.54
CA ALA A 69 -6.35 4.25 -2.82
C ALA A 69 -7.29 3.07 -2.63
N ASP A 70 -8.11 2.83 -3.64
CA ASP A 70 -8.93 1.63 -3.75
C ASP A 70 -8.43 0.82 -4.94
N GLY A 71 -8.16 -0.47 -4.74
CA GLY A 71 -7.64 -1.32 -5.81
C GLY A 71 -8.55 -1.41 -7.03
N ASN A 72 -9.86 -1.26 -6.84
CA ASN A 72 -10.83 -1.30 -7.95
C ASN A 72 -10.93 0.01 -8.74
N ARG A 73 -10.22 1.05 -8.33
CA ARG A 73 -10.26 2.35 -8.97
C ARG A 73 -8.85 2.88 -9.18
N LEU A 74 -8.53 3.24 -10.40
CA LEU A 74 -7.25 3.86 -10.70
C LEU A 74 -7.23 5.30 -10.18
N LEU A 75 -6.06 5.76 -9.77
CA LEU A 75 -5.86 7.15 -9.40
C LEU A 75 -5.90 8.03 -10.65
N GLU A 76 -6.51 9.21 -10.54
CA GLU A 76 -6.55 10.17 -11.62
C GLU A 76 -5.24 10.93 -11.78
N ALA A 77 -4.43 10.96 -10.72
CA ALA A 77 -3.15 11.64 -10.68
C ALA A 77 -2.05 10.66 -10.25
N THR A 78 -0.81 10.98 -10.59
CA THR A 78 0.35 10.13 -10.26
C THR A 78 0.92 10.54 -8.91
N PRO A 79 1.06 9.59 -7.96
CA PRO A 79 1.76 9.84 -6.70
C PRO A 79 3.22 10.23 -6.94
N ARG A 80 3.81 10.90 -5.96
CA ARG A 80 5.23 11.24 -5.98
C ARG A 80 6.08 9.98 -6.14
N LEU A 81 6.97 10.00 -7.11
CA LEU A 81 7.92 8.90 -7.34
C LEU A 81 9.27 9.27 -6.75
N GLY A 82 9.93 8.30 -6.11
CA GLY A 82 11.31 8.46 -5.73
C GLY A 82 12.23 8.36 -6.93
N SER A 83 13.40 8.96 -6.84
CA SER A 83 14.45 8.81 -7.84
C SER A 83 15.54 7.87 -7.34
N LEU A 84 16.48 7.52 -8.20
CA LEU A 84 17.65 6.75 -7.78
C LEU A 84 18.49 7.51 -6.74
N GLU A 85 18.51 8.82 -6.84
CA GLU A 85 19.27 9.69 -5.92
C GLU A 85 18.52 9.94 -4.61
N ASN A 86 17.19 10.03 -4.68
CA ASN A 86 16.34 10.34 -3.53
C ASN A 86 15.14 9.40 -3.48
N PRO A 87 15.36 8.11 -3.21
CA PRO A 87 14.26 7.14 -3.18
C PRO A 87 13.24 7.43 -2.07
N GLU A 88 13.67 8.09 -1.00
CA GLU A 88 12.81 8.46 0.13
C GLU A 88 11.75 9.50 -0.22
N GLN A 89 11.89 10.17 -1.37
CA GLN A 89 10.92 11.15 -1.84
C GLN A 89 9.68 10.51 -2.47
N GLY A 90 9.72 9.21 -2.74
CA GLY A 90 8.56 8.50 -3.25
C GLY A 90 7.45 8.35 -2.20
N ALA A 91 6.21 8.40 -2.66
CA ALA A 91 5.05 8.25 -1.80
C ALA A 91 4.88 6.80 -1.33
N THR A 92 4.11 6.63 -0.27
CA THR A 92 3.56 5.34 0.15
C THR A 92 2.08 5.33 -0.18
N VAL A 93 1.65 4.34 -0.96
CA VAL A 93 0.24 4.17 -1.32
C VAL A 93 -0.36 3.08 -0.43
N VAL A 94 -1.38 3.43 0.34
CA VAL A 94 -2.13 2.47 1.16
C VAL A 94 -3.42 2.16 0.40
N MET A 95 -3.49 0.94 -0.11
CA MET A 95 -4.57 0.52 -1.02
C MET A 95 -5.48 -0.49 -0.37
N ARG A 96 -6.77 -0.21 -0.37
CA ARG A 96 -7.77 -1.21 0.02
C ARG A 96 -7.97 -2.20 -1.11
N VAL A 97 -7.95 -3.47 -0.76
CA VAL A 97 -8.24 -4.58 -1.67
C VAL A 97 -9.41 -5.39 -1.14
N SER A 98 -9.98 -6.28 -1.96
CA SER A 98 -11.14 -7.06 -1.54
C SER A 98 -10.76 -8.16 -0.58
N ARG A 99 -9.89 -9.09 -0.99
CA ARG A 99 -9.47 -10.21 -0.15
C ARG A 99 -8.09 -10.72 -0.54
N PHE A 100 -7.36 -11.19 0.46
CA PHE A 100 -6.17 -12.03 0.26
C PHE A 100 -6.60 -13.50 0.20
N GLY A 101 -5.86 -14.30 -0.56
CA GLY A 101 -6.15 -15.73 -0.73
C GLY A 101 -7.19 -16.04 -1.79
N GLU A 102 -7.65 -15.03 -2.51
CA GLU A 102 -8.57 -15.16 -3.64
C GLU A 102 -8.09 -14.26 -4.78
N GLY A 103 -8.46 -14.60 -6.01
CA GLY A 103 -8.16 -13.78 -7.17
C GLY A 103 -6.83 -14.12 -7.84
N PRO A 104 -6.31 -13.23 -8.67
CA PRO A 104 -5.06 -13.46 -9.39
C PRO A 104 -3.86 -13.65 -8.48
N HIS A 105 -2.87 -14.41 -8.96
CA HIS A 105 -1.60 -14.62 -8.29
C HIS A 105 -0.58 -13.61 -8.81
N LEU A 106 0.07 -12.91 -7.90
CA LEU A 106 1.21 -12.04 -8.20
C LEU A 106 2.48 -12.78 -7.81
N ARG A 107 3.41 -12.92 -8.74
CA ARG A 107 4.72 -13.48 -8.45
C ARG A 107 5.70 -12.36 -8.17
N LEU A 108 6.30 -12.41 -6.99
CA LEU A 108 7.10 -11.33 -6.46
C LEU A 108 8.54 -11.78 -6.32
N THR A 109 9.46 -10.93 -6.75
CA THR A 109 10.89 -11.10 -6.54
C THR A 109 11.49 -9.79 -6.07
N GLY A 110 12.66 -9.85 -5.47
CA GLY A 110 13.37 -8.66 -5.02
C GLY A 110 13.93 -8.78 -3.62
N PRO A 111 14.48 -7.69 -3.07
CA PRO A 111 15.04 -7.68 -1.73
C PRO A 111 14.03 -8.12 -0.66
N GLY A 112 14.48 -8.94 0.26
CA GLY A 112 13.62 -9.52 1.31
C GLY A 112 12.88 -10.77 0.90
N ILE A 113 12.99 -11.17 -0.38
CA ILE A 113 12.41 -12.40 -0.92
C ILE A 113 13.56 -13.30 -1.35
N GLN A 114 13.64 -14.50 -0.75
CA GLN A 114 14.76 -15.41 -0.99
C GLN A 114 14.79 -15.95 -2.43
N HIS A 115 13.64 -16.40 -2.94
CA HIS A 115 13.49 -16.91 -4.31
C HIS A 115 12.33 -16.23 -5.00
N GLU A 116 11.13 -16.60 -4.62
CA GLU A 116 9.90 -16.07 -5.15
C GLU A 116 8.82 -16.12 -4.07
N GLN A 117 8.01 -15.09 -4.01
CA GLN A 117 6.84 -15.04 -3.14
C GLN A 117 5.60 -14.91 -4.02
N VAL A 118 4.60 -15.72 -3.78
CA VAL A 118 3.32 -15.61 -4.47
C VAL A 118 2.32 -14.94 -3.54
N LEU A 119 1.70 -13.87 -4.01
CA LEU A 119 0.62 -13.19 -3.33
C LEU A 119 -0.65 -13.34 -4.15
N GLN A 120 -1.68 -13.94 -3.56
CA GLN A 120 -2.99 -14.04 -4.16
C GLN A 120 -3.90 -12.97 -3.57
N VAL A 121 -4.46 -12.11 -4.41
CA VAL A 121 -5.27 -10.97 -3.96
C VAL A 121 -6.33 -10.63 -4.99
N SER A 122 -7.54 -10.33 -4.53
CA SER A 122 -8.64 -9.84 -5.35
C SER A 122 -8.95 -8.39 -5.06
N GLY A 123 -9.59 -7.72 -6.03
CA GLY A 123 -10.00 -6.33 -5.86
C GLY A 123 -8.93 -5.31 -6.27
N ILE A 124 -8.08 -5.69 -7.22
CA ILE A 124 -7.13 -4.76 -7.83
C ILE A 124 -7.38 -4.75 -9.34
N ASP A 125 -7.68 -3.57 -9.86
CA ASP A 125 -7.83 -3.39 -11.31
C ASP A 125 -6.48 -3.68 -11.98
N PRO A 126 -6.46 -4.52 -13.05
CA PRO A 126 -5.21 -4.81 -13.75
C PRO A 126 -4.46 -3.58 -14.27
N GLY A 127 -5.16 -2.47 -14.47
CA GLY A 127 -4.54 -1.21 -14.88
C GLY A 127 -3.53 -0.64 -13.89
N TRP A 128 -3.57 -1.07 -12.62
CA TRP A 128 -2.55 -0.69 -11.64
C TRP A 128 -1.16 -1.22 -12.00
N TRP A 129 -1.09 -2.34 -12.71
CA TRP A 129 0.17 -3.00 -13.04
C TRP A 129 0.73 -2.51 -14.37
N ASN A 130 0.71 -1.20 -14.59
CA ASN A 130 1.33 -0.57 -15.75
C ASN A 130 2.86 -0.60 -15.65
N ALA A 131 3.54 -0.26 -16.76
CA ALA A 131 4.99 -0.39 -16.90
C ALA A 131 5.80 0.27 -15.79
N HIS A 132 5.22 1.23 -15.09
CA HIS A 132 5.95 2.02 -14.08
C HIS A 132 5.43 1.85 -12.65
N PHE A 133 4.31 1.17 -12.45
CA PHE A 133 3.77 0.98 -11.10
C PHE A 133 4.07 -0.46 -10.63
N PRO A 134 4.50 -0.68 -9.38
CA PRO A 134 4.67 0.27 -8.28
C PRO A 134 6.02 0.98 -8.21
N LEU A 135 6.80 1.01 -9.28
CA LEU A 135 8.13 1.61 -9.29
C LEU A 135 8.11 3.02 -8.69
N GLY A 136 8.97 3.25 -7.71
CA GLY A 136 9.12 4.55 -7.06
C GLY A 136 8.16 4.79 -5.89
N VAL A 137 7.23 3.89 -5.62
CA VAL A 137 6.32 3.99 -4.46
C VAL A 137 6.33 2.68 -3.67
N ASP A 138 6.15 2.80 -2.37
CA ASP A 138 5.86 1.64 -1.55
C ASP A 138 4.36 1.41 -1.55
N LEU A 139 3.94 0.16 -1.70
CA LEU A 139 2.54 -0.20 -1.77
C LEU A 139 2.17 -1.05 -0.56
N ILE A 140 1.19 -0.58 0.22
CA ILE A 140 0.65 -1.32 1.35
C ILE A 140 -0.78 -1.72 1.01
N LEU A 141 -1.00 -3.02 0.87
CA LEU A 141 -2.33 -3.57 0.59
C LEU A 141 -3.02 -3.90 1.91
N VAL A 142 -4.27 -3.48 2.06
CA VAL A 142 -5.04 -3.75 3.28
C VAL A 142 -6.39 -4.35 2.94
N SER A 143 -6.81 -5.33 3.72
CA SER A 143 -8.13 -5.95 3.62
C SER A 143 -8.56 -6.41 5.01
N GLY A 144 -9.66 -5.86 5.52
CA GLY A 144 -10.15 -6.20 6.86
C GLY A 144 -9.09 -5.92 7.93
N HIS A 145 -8.52 -6.97 8.51
CA HIS A 145 -7.47 -6.90 9.53
C HIS A 145 -6.13 -7.44 9.03
N GLU A 146 -5.98 -7.62 7.72
CA GLU A 146 -4.77 -8.17 7.12
C GLU A 146 -4.05 -7.14 6.27
N VAL A 147 -2.73 -7.28 6.18
CA VAL A 147 -1.87 -6.38 5.41
C VAL A 147 -0.80 -7.18 4.66
N ALA A 148 -0.45 -6.70 3.46
CA ALA A 148 0.72 -7.16 2.74
C ALA A 148 1.43 -5.94 2.17
N VAL A 149 2.75 -5.94 2.17
CA VAL A 149 3.56 -4.80 1.72
C VAL A 149 4.35 -5.20 0.48
N LEU A 150 4.29 -4.34 -0.53
CA LEU A 150 5.10 -4.46 -1.74
C LEU A 150 6.00 -3.21 -1.82
N PRO A 151 7.23 -3.29 -1.29
CA PRO A 151 8.17 -2.17 -1.37
C PRO A 151 8.49 -1.79 -2.82
N ARG A 152 8.92 -0.57 -3.03
CA ARG A 152 9.27 -0.04 -4.36
C ARG A 152 10.31 -0.88 -5.10
N THR A 153 11.10 -1.67 -4.38
CA THR A 153 12.14 -2.56 -4.93
C THR A 153 11.60 -3.93 -5.33
N THR A 154 10.32 -4.21 -5.08
CA THR A 154 9.70 -5.48 -5.42
C THR A 154 9.32 -5.50 -6.90
N HIS A 155 9.70 -6.56 -7.59
CA HIS A 155 9.30 -6.81 -8.97
C HIS A 155 8.07 -7.71 -8.99
N ILE A 156 7.05 -7.30 -9.73
CA ILE A 156 5.78 -8.02 -9.85
C ILE A 156 5.71 -8.64 -11.25
N ASN A 157 5.53 -9.94 -11.29
CA ASN A 157 5.36 -10.69 -12.53
C ASN A 157 3.93 -11.26 -12.57
N LEU A 158 3.20 -10.90 -13.61
CA LEU A 158 1.82 -11.34 -13.80
C LEU A 158 1.70 -12.59 -14.67
N LYS A 159 2.80 -13.10 -15.20
CA LYS A 159 2.78 -14.33 -16.01
C LYS A 159 2.27 -15.50 -15.16
N GLY A 160 1.24 -16.15 -15.64
CA GLY A 160 0.60 -17.23 -14.91
C GLY A 160 -0.47 -16.79 -13.92
N ALA A 161 -0.83 -15.52 -13.91
CA ALA A 161 -1.92 -14.97 -13.08
C ALA A 161 -3.31 -15.25 -13.68
N HIS A 162 -3.48 -16.38 -14.29
CA HIS A 162 -4.74 -16.79 -14.92
C HIS A 162 -5.63 -17.56 -13.96
#